data_d5bde3c4dce2e8d2d2ef115aa366cc20
#
_entry.id   d5bde3c4dce2e8d2d2ef115aa366cc20
#
_cell.length_a   1.000
_cell.length_b   1.000
_cell.length_c   1.000
_cell.angle_alpha   90.00
_cell.angle_beta   90.00
_cell.angle_gamma   90.00
#
_symmetry.space_group_name_H-M   'P 1'
#
loop_
_entity.id
_entity.type
_entity.pdbx_description
1 polymer ?
#
loop_
_entity_poly.entity_id
_entity_poly.type
_entity_poly.pdbx_seq_one_letter_code
_entity_poly.pdbx_strand_id
1 'polypeptide(L)'
;MKFPGINNKSMPFRAMLQRETEEFYFVSDKSKKHICKGNVFFVGRRTRICYNTAYDVLEEIQMKLKYRLAAFLLAAGLVFSNTAVYEVCAAEVEGAAAAVTDEEKAVYEMPVESNALKNWPEGPGIFAEAGIIMDMNSGAILYAKNIDEKEFPASITKIMTALVALENSELTDKVHFTEESVAFLEYGDASIGMQPGEEITMEDALYGMLLASANEVSYAIADTVGNGYDNFIRMMNEKAEELGCTNTHFTNPHGLHDEEHYVSARDMALIAAAAFQHEEFRKITNTYEHRIPPTNLVNEERVFQQYHQMLYDGTDTFYEPCVGGKTGYTDQALSTLVSYLDNGELQLVSVNLKTHGVHVYPDTKNMAEYVFNNFKKIPLEGKDLPKGVKETEEDAYIVVPKNVGFQDVKAEIVPEDKSGKSKKGTLTYTYDGQTVGVSEVVLKGSYFQINTAGTKTEKSETDQKEQKPLFTVSPKVKMIIGIVVSVIIAMGLIFCALVYRKRQRRRQRRLMEQRRRRQRKEKQMRQSQVQTRRNQQYQKQKEHTDKRNKDYRLPRR
;
A
#
# COMPACT_ATOMS: atom_id res chain seq x y z
N MET A 1 41.47 -4.42 36.83
CA MET A 1 40.34 -4.45 37.78
C MET A 1 39.41 -5.60 37.39
N LYS A 2 39.24 -6.58 38.30
CA LYS A 2 38.44 -7.77 38.08
C LYS A 2 36.97 -7.46 38.26
N PHE A 3 36.13 -7.87 37.30
CA PHE A 3 34.68 -7.94 37.47
C PHE A 3 34.31 -9.38 37.87
N PRO A 4 33.39 -9.61 38.83
CA PRO A 4 33.00 -10.96 39.28
C PRO A 4 31.91 -11.54 38.37
N GLY A 5 32.00 -12.87 38.20
CA GLY A 5 31.18 -13.66 37.31
C GLY A 5 29.71 -13.76 37.72
N ILE A 6 28.85 -13.83 36.71
CA ILE A 6 27.44 -14.21 36.81
C ILE A 6 27.32 -15.67 36.37
N ASN A 7 26.93 -16.50 37.31
CA ASN A 7 26.64 -17.92 37.11
C ASN A 7 25.39 -18.12 36.27
N ASN A 8 25.55 -18.68 35.09
CA ASN A 8 24.47 -19.25 34.28
C ASN A 8 23.95 -20.53 34.99
N LYS A 9 22.74 -20.46 35.55
CA LYS A 9 21.93 -21.66 35.80
C LYS A 9 20.68 -21.57 34.93
N SER A 10 20.70 -22.29 33.83
CA SER A 10 19.54 -22.58 32.99
C SER A 10 18.48 -23.31 33.82
N MET A 11 17.30 -22.69 33.98
CA MET A 11 16.10 -23.38 34.47
C MET A 11 15.45 -24.13 33.28
N PRO A 12 14.98 -25.36 33.50
CA PRO A 12 14.36 -26.15 32.44
C PRO A 12 12.96 -25.59 32.08
N PHE A 13 12.67 -25.53 30.81
CA PHE A 13 11.46 -25.06 30.15
C PHE A 13 10.11 -25.69 30.60
N ARG A 14 10.14 -26.58 31.59
CA ARG A 14 8.97 -27.30 32.13
C ARG A 14 8.24 -26.58 33.27
N ALA A 15 8.77 -25.47 33.78
CA ALA A 15 8.17 -24.73 34.91
C ALA A 15 7.29 -23.55 34.50
N MET A 16 7.13 -23.24 33.20
CA MET A 16 6.40 -22.07 32.73
C MET A 16 4.98 -22.37 32.18
N LEU A 17 4.54 -23.62 32.26
CA LEU A 17 3.21 -24.08 31.82
C LEU A 17 2.26 -24.43 32.96
N GLN A 18 2.56 -24.01 34.20
CA GLN A 18 1.72 -24.27 35.38
C GLN A 18 1.33 -22.96 36.10
N ARG A 19 0.75 -22.03 35.41
CA ARG A 19 -0.11 -20.98 36.04
C ARG A 19 -1.19 -20.58 35.03
N GLU A 20 -2.41 -20.57 35.58
CA GLU A 20 -3.67 -20.08 35.02
C GLU A 20 -4.51 -21.11 34.26
N THR A 21 -5.03 -22.09 35.05
CA THR A 21 -6.40 -22.58 34.86
C THR A 21 -7.07 -22.56 36.22
N GLU A 22 -7.73 -21.46 36.59
CA GLU A 22 -8.71 -21.49 37.65
C GLU A 22 -9.93 -22.27 37.16
N GLU A 23 -10.09 -23.49 37.62
CA GLU A 23 -11.30 -24.27 37.41
C GLU A 23 -12.36 -23.83 38.42
N PHE A 24 -13.40 -23.14 37.91
CA PHE A 24 -14.60 -22.86 38.71
C PHE A 24 -15.55 -24.07 38.67
N TYR A 25 -15.80 -24.67 39.80
CA TYR A 25 -16.78 -25.73 39.94
C TYR A 25 -18.14 -25.14 40.37
N PHE A 26 -19.18 -25.41 39.60
CA PHE A 26 -20.54 -25.15 39.99
C PHE A 26 -21.25 -26.48 40.30
N VAL A 27 -21.81 -26.58 41.50
CA VAL A 27 -22.64 -27.70 41.90
C VAL A 27 -24.11 -27.28 41.81
N SER A 28 -24.84 -27.82 40.84
CA SER A 28 -26.31 -27.76 40.83
C SER A 28 -26.84 -29.15 41.16
N ASP A 29 -27.47 -29.22 42.29
CA ASP A 29 -28.28 -30.28 42.90
C ASP A 29 -28.02 -31.72 42.41
N LYS A 30 -27.45 -32.50 43.34
CA LYS A 30 -27.43 -33.96 43.47
C LYS A 30 -27.31 -34.80 42.19
N SER A 31 -26.17 -34.85 41.59
CA SER A 31 -25.53 -36.07 41.05
C SER A 31 -24.69 -35.97 39.77
N LYS A 32 -24.51 -34.81 39.17
CA LYS A 32 -23.61 -34.70 37.99
C LYS A 32 -22.83 -33.39 37.98
N LYS A 33 -21.47 -33.49 37.91
CA LYS A 33 -20.58 -32.38 37.67
C LYS A 33 -20.54 -32.09 36.15
N HIS A 34 -20.88 -30.87 35.76
CA HIS A 34 -20.70 -30.39 34.39
C HIS A 34 -19.71 -29.20 34.37
N ILE A 35 -18.72 -29.26 33.49
CA ILE A 35 -17.76 -28.19 33.28
C ILE A 35 -18.31 -27.36 32.10
N CYS A 36 -18.67 -26.09 32.33
CA CYS A 36 -19.05 -25.15 31.30
C CYS A 36 -18.00 -24.02 31.21
N LYS A 37 -17.35 -23.87 30.06
CA LYS A 37 -16.58 -22.68 29.69
C LYS A 37 -17.50 -21.78 28.83
N GLY A 38 -17.92 -20.65 29.38
CA GLY A 38 -18.72 -19.64 28.65
C GLY A 38 -19.61 -18.84 29.59
N ASN A 39 -19.93 -17.60 29.23
CA ASN A 39 -20.76 -16.71 30.02
C ASN A 39 -22.19 -17.25 30.19
N VAL A 40 -22.56 -17.59 31.39
CA VAL A 40 -23.92 -18.05 31.74
C VAL A 40 -24.69 -16.89 32.37
N PHE A 41 -25.78 -16.46 31.74
CA PHE A 41 -26.75 -15.53 32.32
C PHE A 41 -27.90 -16.31 32.95
N PHE A 42 -28.16 -16.07 34.24
CA PHE A 42 -29.33 -16.63 34.94
C PHE A 42 -30.52 -15.66 34.85
N VAL A 43 -31.60 -16.10 34.30
CA VAL A 43 -32.90 -15.41 34.43
C VAL A 43 -33.97 -16.42 34.85
N GLY A 44 -34.36 -16.37 36.13
CA GLY A 44 -35.56 -17.00 36.67
C GLY A 44 -35.62 -18.53 36.49
N ARG A 45 -36.24 -19.22 37.39
CA ARG A 45 -36.40 -20.68 37.66
C ARG A 45 -36.45 -21.67 36.46
N ARG A 46 -36.01 -21.34 35.25
CA ARG A 46 -35.86 -22.28 34.13
C ARG A 46 -34.59 -21.97 33.36
N THR A 47 -33.63 -22.87 33.36
CA THR A 47 -32.42 -22.84 32.52
C THR A 47 -32.82 -22.99 31.07
N ARG A 48 -32.58 -21.95 30.23
CA ARG A 48 -32.56 -22.08 28.79
C ARG A 48 -31.10 -22.09 28.35
N ILE A 49 -30.66 -23.23 27.86
CA ILE A 49 -29.38 -23.33 27.14
C ILE A 49 -29.56 -22.59 25.84
N CYS A 50 -28.72 -21.57 25.57
CA CYS A 50 -28.74 -20.88 24.28
C CYS A 50 -28.29 -21.85 23.18
N TYR A 51 -29.09 -21.96 22.14
CA TYR A 51 -28.89 -22.85 20.98
C TYR A 51 -27.53 -22.70 20.30
N ASN A 52 -26.84 -21.58 20.45
CA ASN A 52 -25.51 -21.36 19.86
C ASN A 52 -24.40 -22.19 20.52
N THR A 53 -24.45 -22.43 21.83
CA THR A 53 -23.44 -23.25 22.54
C THR A 53 -23.54 -24.74 22.19
N ALA A 54 -24.72 -25.23 21.84
CA ALA A 54 -24.88 -26.62 21.39
C ALA A 54 -24.38 -26.85 19.98
N TYR A 55 -24.45 -25.83 19.12
CA TYR A 55 -23.97 -25.90 17.73
C TYR A 55 -22.43 -25.90 17.70
N ASP A 56 -21.80 -25.00 18.47
CA ASP A 56 -20.33 -24.90 18.57
C ASP A 56 -19.71 -26.18 19.16
N VAL A 57 -20.36 -26.78 20.16
CA VAL A 57 -19.92 -28.07 20.74
C VAL A 57 -20.10 -29.24 19.73
N LEU A 58 -21.15 -29.22 18.94
CA LEU A 58 -21.38 -30.25 17.90
C LEU A 58 -20.38 -30.10 16.74
N GLU A 59 -20.04 -28.90 16.31
CA GLU A 59 -18.99 -28.66 15.30
C GLU A 59 -17.61 -29.10 15.82
N GLU A 60 -17.28 -28.77 17.07
CA GLU A 60 -16.00 -29.19 17.67
C GLU A 60 -15.91 -30.73 17.82
N ILE A 61 -17.00 -31.39 18.15
CA ILE A 61 -17.06 -32.86 18.20
C ILE A 61 -16.96 -33.46 16.79
N GLN A 62 -17.65 -32.90 15.79
CA GLN A 62 -17.54 -33.38 14.40
C GLN A 62 -16.15 -33.16 13.82
N MET A 63 -15.48 -32.04 14.10
CA MET A 63 -14.11 -31.81 13.71
C MET A 63 -13.16 -32.80 14.36
N LYS A 64 -13.24 -33.00 15.67
CA LYS A 64 -12.42 -33.99 16.39
C LYS A 64 -12.64 -35.42 15.89
N LEU A 65 -13.88 -35.75 15.49
CA LEU A 65 -14.20 -37.07 14.91
C LEU A 65 -13.61 -37.23 13.50
N LYS A 66 -13.68 -36.19 12.65
CA LYS A 66 -13.05 -36.19 11.31
C LYS A 66 -11.53 -36.35 11.39
N TYR A 67 -10.87 -35.63 12.30
CA TYR A 67 -9.41 -35.76 12.50
C TYR A 67 -9.01 -37.13 13.08
N ARG A 68 -9.82 -37.74 13.97
CA ARG A 68 -9.58 -39.10 14.48
C ARG A 68 -9.81 -40.15 13.41
N LEU A 69 -10.81 -39.98 12.55
CA LEU A 69 -11.05 -40.89 11.41
C LEU A 69 -9.94 -40.76 10.36
N ALA A 70 -9.48 -39.57 10.06
CA ALA A 70 -8.36 -39.33 9.15
C ALA A 70 -7.04 -39.90 9.71
N ALA A 71 -6.77 -39.76 11.01
CA ALA A 71 -5.61 -40.36 11.66
C ALA A 71 -5.70 -41.87 11.69
N PHE A 72 -6.89 -42.45 11.87
CA PHE A 72 -7.11 -43.91 11.83
C PHE A 72 -6.95 -44.48 10.43
N LEU A 73 -7.41 -43.80 9.40
CA LEU A 73 -7.22 -44.19 7.99
C LEU A 73 -5.76 -44.03 7.54
N LEU A 74 -5.04 -43.01 8.04
CA LEU A 74 -3.58 -42.90 7.87
C LEU A 74 -2.80 -44.02 8.57
N ALA A 75 -3.18 -44.37 9.80
CA ALA A 75 -2.57 -45.47 10.53
C ALA A 75 -2.88 -46.83 9.91
N ALA A 76 -4.10 -47.04 9.38
CA ALA A 76 -4.46 -48.27 8.69
C ALA A 76 -3.76 -48.42 7.32
N GLY A 77 -3.52 -47.27 6.61
CA GLY A 77 -2.73 -47.22 5.37
C GLY A 77 -1.25 -47.60 5.57
N LEU A 78 -0.69 -47.31 6.74
CA LEU A 78 0.69 -47.65 7.09
C LEU A 78 0.92 -49.13 7.47
N VAL A 79 -0.14 -49.90 7.78
CA VAL A 79 -0.04 -51.32 8.12
C VAL A 79 -0.11 -52.23 6.85
N PHE A 80 -0.57 -51.73 5.71
CA PHE A 80 -0.72 -52.53 4.49
C PHE A 80 0.34 -52.25 3.40
N SER A 81 1.35 -51.44 3.65
CA SER A 81 2.47 -51.23 2.71
C SER A 81 3.81 -51.61 3.33
N ASN A 82 3.97 -52.87 3.68
CA ASN A 82 5.25 -53.43 4.08
C ASN A 82 5.97 -53.99 2.84
N THR A 83 6.58 -53.10 2.04
CA THR A 83 7.79 -53.32 1.21
C THR A 83 8.01 -52.08 0.37
N ALA A 84 8.89 -51.19 0.79
CA ALA A 84 9.52 -50.05 0.13
C ALA A 84 9.46 -48.76 0.98
N VAL A 85 9.98 -48.82 2.18
CA VAL A 85 10.28 -47.61 2.95
C VAL A 85 11.62 -47.81 3.68
N TYR A 86 12.69 -47.64 2.92
CA TYR A 86 14.02 -47.30 3.48
C TYR A 86 14.73 -46.42 2.47
N GLU A 87 14.23 -45.23 2.24
CA GLU A 87 15.00 -44.14 1.64
C GLU A 87 14.21 -42.80 1.64
N VAL A 88 13.64 -42.43 2.79
CA VAL A 88 13.19 -41.02 2.98
C VAL A 88 13.24 -40.74 4.50
N CYS A 89 14.41 -40.56 5.05
CA CYS A 89 14.60 -39.92 6.33
C CYS A 89 15.98 -39.28 6.39
N ALA A 90 16.17 -38.25 5.58
CA ALA A 90 17.15 -37.20 5.78
C ALA A 90 16.77 -36.04 4.84
N ALA A 91 15.56 -35.49 4.99
CA ALA A 91 15.30 -34.14 4.52
C ALA A 91 15.38 -33.27 5.78
N GLU A 92 16.47 -32.55 5.90
CA GLU A 92 16.62 -31.43 6.79
C GLU A 92 15.39 -30.54 6.65
N VAL A 93 14.82 -30.15 7.81
CA VAL A 93 13.79 -29.11 7.84
C VAL A 93 14.51 -27.77 7.62
N GLU A 94 15.00 -27.57 6.43
CA GLU A 94 15.15 -26.22 5.89
C GLU A 94 13.74 -25.67 5.73
N GLY A 95 13.50 -24.46 6.26
CA GLY A 95 12.20 -23.81 6.15
C GLY A 95 11.75 -23.86 4.70
N ALA A 96 10.68 -24.59 4.42
CA ALA A 96 10.14 -24.72 3.07
C ALA A 96 9.76 -23.32 2.59
N ALA A 97 10.63 -22.69 1.83
CA ALA A 97 10.25 -21.56 0.99
C ALA A 97 9.04 -22.05 0.17
N ALA A 98 7.93 -21.35 0.26
CA ALA A 98 6.74 -21.68 -0.52
C ALA A 98 7.18 -21.84 -1.98
N ALA A 99 6.85 -22.99 -2.59
CA ALA A 99 7.24 -23.23 -3.98
C ALA A 99 6.63 -22.13 -4.86
N VAL A 100 7.46 -21.52 -5.72
CA VAL A 100 7.02 -20.51 -6.69
C VAL A 100 5.91 -21.14 -7.55
N THR A 101 4.77 -20.46 -7.64
CA THR A 101 3.62 -20.90 -8.42
C THR A 101 3.88 -20.76 -9.92
N ASP A 102 3.09 -21.44 -10.75
CA ASP A 102 3.19 -21.29 -12.20
C ASP A 102 2.84 -19.85 -12.66
N GLU A 103 1.93 -19.17 -11.94
CA GLU A 103 1.57 -17.78 -12.18
C GLU A 103 2.73 -16.83 -11.87
N GLU A 104 3.36 -16.96 -10.69
CA GLU A 104 4.54 -16.18 -10.32
C GLU A 104 5.70 -16.39 -11.29
N LYS A 105 5.89 -17.65 -11.75
CA LYS A 105 6.91 -17.96 -12.75
C LYS A 105 6.62 -17.29 -14.08
N ALA A 106 5.37 -17.29 -14.53
CA ALA A 106 4.97 -16.61 -15.76
C ALA A 106 5.24 -15.09 -15.66
N VAL A 107 4.95 -14.47 -14.52
CA VAL A 107 5.28 -13.05 -14.26
C VAL A 107 6.80 -12.83 -14.28
N TYR A 108 7.58 -13.71 -13.65
CA TYR A 108 9.04 -13.59 -13.65
C TYR A 108 9.66 -13.69 -15.07
N GLU A 109 9.06 -14.50 -15.94
CA GLU A 109 9.47 -14.69 -17.33
C GLU A 109 8.98 -13.57 -18.29
N MET A 110 8.15 -12.62 -17.82
CA MET A 110 7.72 -11.48 -18.64
C MET A 110 8.93 -10.64 -19.09
N PRO A 111 8.88 -10.06 -20.31
CA PRO A 111 9.98 -9.26 -20.83
C PRO A 111 10.33 -8.07 -19.93
N VAL A 112 11.62 -7.86 -19.70
CA VAL A 112 12.16 -6.63 -19.15
C VAL A 112 12.44 -5.70 -20.34
N GLU A 113 11.68 -4.61 -20.46
CA GLU A 113 11.68 -3.72 -21.64
C GLU A 113 13.06 -3.10 -21.89
N SER A 114 13.76 -2.72 -20.80
CA SER A 114 15.11 -2.17 -20.91
C SER A 114 16.13 -3.15 -21.49
N ASN A 115 15.89 -4.47 -21.44
CA ASN A 115 16.79 -5.46 -22.03
C ASN A 115 16.74 -5.47 -23.58
N ALA A 116 15.73 -4.84 -24.19
CA ALA A 116 15.63 -4.69 -25.64
C ALA A 116 16.55 -3.58 -26.20
N LEU A 117 17.10 -2.72 -25.33
CA LEU A 117 17.95 -1.61 -25.73
C LEU A 117 19.35 -2.09 -26.15
N LYS A 118 19.85 -1.53 -27.22
CA LYS A 118 21.20 -1.88 -27.75
C LYS A 118 22.30 -1.46 -26.77
N ASN A 119 23.24 -2.37 -26.49
CA ASN A 119 24.36 -2.17 -25.57
C ASN A 119 23.92 -1.79 -24.12
N TRP A 120 22.68 -2.03 -23.79
CA TRP A 120 22.19 -1.90 -22.42
C TRP A 120 22.52 -3.17 -21.64
N PRO A 121 22.92 -3.10 -20.37
CA PRO A 121 23.13 -4.28 -19.56
C PRO A 121 21.83 -5.09 -19.42
N GLU A 122 21.92 -6.41 -19.41
CA GLU A 122 20.75 -7.27 -19.19
C GLU A 122 20.32 -7.20 -17.72
N GLY A 123 19.12 -6.69 -17.48
CA GLY A 123 18.50 -6.57 -16.17
C GLY A 123 17.88 -7.89 -15.71
N PRO A 124 17.75 -8.12 -14.40
CA PRO A 124 17.18 -9.34 -13.85
C PRO A 124 15.66 -9.44 -14.13
N GLY A 125 15.14 -10.66 -14.23
CA GLY A 125 13.71 -10.90 -14.06
C GLY A 125 13.27 -10.56 -12.62
N ILE A 126 12.02 -10.12 -12.46
CA ILE A 126 11.39 -9.84 -11.16
C ILE A 126 10.00 -10.45 -11.11
N PHE A 127 9.53 -10.77 -9.90
CA PHE A 127 8.19 -11.30 -9.66
C PHE A 127 7.10 -10.21 -9.59
N ALA A 128 7.47 -8.93 -9.57
CA ALA A 128 6.53 -7.84 -9.74
C ALA A 128 6.01 -7.79 -11.19
N GLU A 129 4.69 -7.57 -11.39
CA GLU A 129 4.12 -7.38 -12.73
C GLU A 129 4.65 -6.12 -13.39
N ALA A 130 4.83 -5.04 -12.62
CA ALA A 130 5.50 -3.82 -13.08
C ALA A 130 6.61 -3.40 -12.13
N GLY A 131 7.75 -2.95 -12.68
CA GLY A 131 8.89 -2.51 -11.89
C GLY A 131 9.77 -1.50 -12.62
N ILE A 132 10.28 -0.51 -11.87
CA ILE A 132 11.16 0.54 -12.38
C ILE A 132 12.29 0.86 -11.39
N ILE A 133 13.46 1.19 -11.92
CA ILE A 133 14.48 1.99 -11.22
C ILE A 133 14.71 3.27 -12.01
N MET A 134 14.56 4.37 -11.32
CA MET A 134 14.82 5.71 -11.86
C MET A 134 15.83 6.44 -10.96
N ASP A 135 16.81 7.11 -11.57
CA ASP A 135 17.66 8.06 -10.84
C ASP A 135 16.84 9.32 -10.53
N MET A 136 16.76 9.70 -9.25
CA MET A 136 15.83 10.74 -8.77
C MET A 136 16.19 12.14 -9.23
N ASN A 137 17.47 12.41 -9.48
CA ASN A 137 17.92 13.76 -9.81
C ASN A 137 17.99 13.98 -11.33
N SER A 138 18.40 12.97 -12.08
CA SER A 138 18.48 13.08 -13.55
C SER A 138 17.23 12.59 -14.28
N GLY A 139 16.28 11.91 -13.59
CA GLY A 139 15.13 11.28 -14.22
C GLY A 139 15.48 10.12 -15.17
N ALA A 140 16.72 9.62 -15.13
CA ALA A 140 17.16 8.50 -15.97
C ALA A 140 16.44 7.21 -15.57
N ILE A 141 15.80 6.53 -16.52
CA ILE A 141 15.16 5.24 -16.33
C ILE A 141 16.17 4.14 -16.63
N LEU A 142 16.58 3.40 -15.59
CA LEU A 142 17.69 2.46 -15.63
C LEU A 142 17.26 1.00 -15.69
N TYR A 143 16.05 0.71 -15.22
CA TYR A 143 15.36 -0.56 -15.32
C TYR A 143 13.89 -0.31 -15.62
N ALA A 144 13.31 -1.07 -16.55
CA ALA A 144 11.92 -0.93 -16.95
C ALA A 144 11.30 -2.30 -17.26
N LYS A 145 10.19 -2.60 -16.57
CA LYS A 145 9.29 -3.73 -16.83
C LYS A 145 7.85 -3.27 -16.65
N ASN A 146 7.04 -3.24 -17.72
CA ASN A 146 5.64 -2.80 -17.74
C ASN A 146 5.40 -1.45 -17.03
N ILE A 147 6.34 -0.52 -17.18
CA ILE A 147 6.37 0.70 -16.35
C ILE A 147 5.20 1.66 -16.58
N ASP A 148 4.46 1.52 -17.69
CA ASP A 148 3.31 2.35 -18.05
C ASP A 148 1.96 1.64 -17.83
N GLU A 149 1.96 0.37 -17.38
CA GLU A 149 0.73 -0.36 -17.06
C GLU A 149 0.07 0.20 -15.80
N LYS A 150 -1.27 0.25 -15.82
CA LYS A 150 -2.08 0.75 -14.71
C LYS A 150 -2.30 -0.34 -13.68
N GLU A 151 -1.80 -0.12 -12.47
CA GLU A 151 -1.92 -1.04 -11.35
C GLU A 151 -2.49 -0.34 -10.11
N PHE A 152 -3.03 -1.12 -9.19
CA PHE A 152 -3.52 -0.58 -7.93
C PHE A 152 -2.35 -0.28 -6.97
N PRO A 153 -2.25 0.96 -6.45
CA PRO A 153 -1.10 1.35 -5.63
C PRO A 153 -1.14 0.80 -4.19
N ALA A 154 -2.31 0.48 -3.65
CA ALA A 154 -2.46 0.31 -2.22
C ALA A 154 -1.89 1.50 -1.42
N SER A 155 -1.27 1.26 -0.25
CA SER A 155 -0.79 2.33 0.64
C SER A 155 0.43 3.10 0.17
N ILE A 156 1.04 2.80 -0.99
CA ILE A 156 2.06 3.71 -1.56
C ILE A 156 1.43 5.02 -2.05
N THR A 157 0.10 5.09 -2.23
CA THR A 157 -0.70 6.32 -2.39
C THR A 157 -0.33 7.39 -1.37
N LYS A 158 0.00 7.00 -0.14
CA LYS A 158 0.33 7.91 0.97
C LYS A 158 1.60 8.75 0.72
N ILE A 159 2.42 8.40 -0.27
CA ILE A 159 3.53 9.23 -0.74
C ILE A 159 2.98 10.50 -1.39
N MET A 160 1.97 10.39 -2.27
CA MET A 160 1.30 11.56 -2.85
C MET A 160 0.58 12.39 -1.78
N THR A 161 -0.08 11.74 -0.83
CA THR A 161 -0.74 12.42 0.29
C THR A 161 0.26 13.23 1.12
N ALA A 162 1.43 12.65 1.42
CA ALA A 162 2.50 13.35 2.15
C ALA A 162 3.08 14.51 1.33
N LEU A 163 3.31 14.33 0.02
CA LEU A 163 3.82 15.36 -0.86
C LEU A 163 2.88 16.58 -0.87
N VAL A 164 1.60 16.37 -1.14
CA VAL A 164 0.60 17.44 -1.15
C VAL A 164 0.49 18.11 0.21
N ALA A 165 0.55 17.35 1.31
CA ALA A 165 0.51 17.91 2.66
C ALA A 165 1.73 18.78 2.95
N LEU A 166 2.95 18.31 2.65
CA LEU A 166 4.20 19.06 2.87
C LEU A 166 4.27 20.36 2.06
N GLU A 167 3.68 20.37 0.87
CA GLU A 167 3.66 21.58 0.03
C GLU A 167 2.59 22.61 0.45
N ASN A 168 1.59 22.22 1.26
CA ASN A 168 0.43 23.05 1.54
C ASN A 168 0.14 23.26 3.04
N SER A 169 1.04 22.83 3.94
CA SER A 169 0.86 23.00 5.39
C SER A 169 2.22 23.09 6.11
N GLU A 170 2.17 23.55 7.35
CA GLU A 170 3.32 23.58 8.24
C GLU A 170 3.31 22.34 9.16
N LEU A 171 4.48 21.83 9.55
CA LEU A 171 4.57 20.65 10.43
C LEU A 171 3.90 20.85 11.81
N THR A 172 3.76 22.11 12.23
CA THR A 172 3.11 22.50 13.50
C THR A 172 1.59 22.63 13.41
N ASP A 173 1.03 22.59 12.20
CA ASP A 173 -0.42 22.69 12.00
C ASP A 173 -1.14 21.54 12.72
N LYS A 174 -2.38 21.80 13.13
CA LYS A 174 -3.21 20.79 13.80
C LYS A 174 -4.03 20.00 12.80
N VAL A 175 -3.88 18.69 12.88
CA VAL A 175 -4.72 17.74 12.16
C VAL A 175 -5.85 17.31 13.09
N HIS A 176 -7.09 17.56 12.68
CA HIS A 176 -8.31 17.26 13.42
C HIS A 176 -8.95 15.97 12.94
N PHE A 177 -9.31 15.08 13.86
CA PHE A 177 -9.99 13.82 13.53
C PHE A 177 -11.50 13.98 13.71
N THR A 178 -12.22 13.87 12.60
CA THR A 178 -13.68 13.93 12.57
C THR A 178 -14.30 12.52 12.72
N GLU A 179 -15.63 12.44 12.90
CA GLU A 179 -16.33 11.15 12.86
C GLU A 179 -16.12 10.45 11.50
N GLU A 180 -16.12 11.22 10.41
CA GLU A 180 -15.94 10.72 9.06
C GLU A 180 -14.54 10.15 8.84
N SER A 181 -13.50 10.79 9.42
CA SER A 181 -12.11 10.34 9.26
C SER A 181 -11.82 8.99 9.93
N VAL A 182 -12.70 8.52 10.82
CA VAL A 182 -12.53 7.26 11.57
C VAL A 182 -13.58 6.22 11.19
N ALA A 183 -14.82 6.65 10.90
CA ALA A 183 -15.96 5.73 10.73
C ALA A 183 -15.90 4.86 9.46
N PHE A 184 -15.07 5.19 8.47
CA PHE A 184 -14.92 4.41 7.24
C PHE A 184 -14.04 3.17 7.41
N LEU A 185 -13.21 3.11 8.45
CA LEU A 185 -12.31 1.99 8.70
C LEU A 185 -13.07 0.68 8.86
N GLU A 186 -12.56 -0.37 8.23
CA GLU A 186 -13.03 -1.73 8.41
C GLU A 186 -12.04 -2.53 9.29
N TYR A 187 -12.50 -3.71 9.76
CA TYR A 187 -11.63 -4.58 10.55
C TYR A 187 -10.45 -5.08 9.71
N GLY A 188 -9.24 -4.83 10.18
CA GLY A 188 -8.00 -5.18 9.49
C GLY A 188 -7.34 -4.01 8.75
N ASP A 189 -8.02 -2.88 8.62
CA ASP A 189 -7.41 -1.66 8.06
C ASP A 189 -6.29 -1.14 8.96
N ALA A 190 -5.22 -0.64 8.34
CA ALA A 190 -4.11 -0.02 9.05
C ALA A 190 -4.56 1.25 9.76
N SER A 191 -4.32 1.32 11.08
CA SER A 191 -4.77 2.41 11.97
C SER A 191 -3.85 2.51 13.17
N ILE A 192 -3.68 3.72 13.72
CA ILE A 192 -3.04 3.98 15.01
C ILE A 192 -4.06 4.29 16.12
N GLY A 193 -5.34 4.10 15.84
CA GLY A 193 -6.43 4.18 16.81
C GLY A 193 -6.79 5.60 17.22
N MET A 194 -6.77 6.56 16.28
CA MET A 194 -7.25 7.91 16.52
C MET A 194 -8.76 7.94 16.75
N GLN A 195 -9.22 8.87 17.57
CA GLN A 195 -10.63 9.00 17.95
C GLN A 195 -11.19 10.33 17.41
N PRO A 196 -12.51 10.39 17.10
CA PRO A 196 -13.16 11.64 16.75
C PRO A 196 -12.96 12.71 17.83
N GLY A 197 -12.55 13.91 17.42
CA GLY A 197 -12.23 15.04 18.30
C GLY A 197 -10.79 15.06 18.82
N GLU A 198 -9.94 14.07 18.48
CA GLU A 198 -8.50 14.16 18.74
C GLU A 198 -7.83 15.17 17.80
N GLU A 199 -6.71 15.69 18.27
CA GLU A 199 -5.85 16.60 17.53
C GLU A 199 -4.39 16.20 17.75
N ILE A 200 -3.62 16.12 16.66
CA ILE A 200 -2.17 15.96 16.68
C ILE A 200 -1.50 16.98 15.76
N THR A 201 -0.19 17.10 15.80
CA THR A 201 0.54 17.94 14.85
C THR A 201 0.57 17.29 13.46
N MET A 202 0.78 18.08 12.40
CA MET A 202 1.01 17.56 11.06
C MET A 202 2.24 16.66 11.03
N GLU A 203 3.31 16.99 11.77
CA GLU A 203 4.49 16.12 11.89
C GLU A 203 4.11 14.74 12.43
N ASP A 204 3.41 14.67 13.56
CA ASP A 204 2.96 13.40 14.15
C ASP A 204 2.00 12.63 13.22
N ALA A 205 1.14 13.35 12.50
CA ALA A 205 0.24 12.76 11.53
C ALA A 205 1.00 12.14 10.36
N LEU A 206 1.99 12.83 9.79
CA LEU A 206 2.84 12.31 8.73
C LEU A 206 3.61 11.06 9.19
N TYR A 207 4.14 11.04 10.42
CA TYR A 207 4.75 9.84 11.00
C TYR A 207 3.75 8.69 11.11
N GLY A 208 2.57 8.92 11.67
CA GLY A 208 1.52 7.89 11.80
C GLY A 208 1.08 7.34 10.45
N MET A 209 0.95 8.20 9.44
CA MET A 209 0.57 7.83 8.09
C MET A 209 1.67 7.04 7.36
N LEU A 210 2.91 7.47 7.42
CA LEU A 210 3.99 6.88 6.61
C LEU A 210 4.59 5.63 7.27
N LEU A 211 4.81 5.61 8.59
CA LEU A 211 5.39 4.46 9.30
C LEU A 211 4.36 3.35 9.53
N ALA A 212 3.25 3.67 10.20
CA ALA A 212 2.20 2.71 10.55
C ALA A 212 1.13 2.54 9.46
N SER A 213 1.23 3.29 8.37
CA SER A 213 0.27 3.24 7.25
C SER A 213 -1.18 3.59 7.64
N ALA A 214 -1.40 4.39 8.70
CA ALA A 214 -2.71 4.70 9.25
C ALA A 214 -3.65 5.36 8.23
N ASN A 215 -4.80 4.75 7.98
CA ASN A 215 -5.76 5.20 6.96
C ASN A 215 -6.58 6.40 7.46
N GLU A 216 -7.01 6.38 8.73
CA GLU A 216 -7.74 7.50 9.36
C GLU A 216 -6.88 8.76 9.41
N VAL A 217 -5.57 8.62 9.57
CA VAL A 217 -4.64 9.75 9.56
C VAL A 217 -4.54 10.35 8.16
N SER A 218 -4.48 9.49 7.12
CA SER A 218 -4.48 9.98 5.73
C SER A 218 -5.74 10.77 5.40
N TYR A 219 -6.91 10.29 5.88
CA TYR A 219 -8.17 10.99 5.73
C TYR A 219 -8.15 12.36 6.44
N ALA A 220 -7.72 12.39 7.71
CA ALA A 220 -7.69 13.60 8.50
C ALA A 220 -6.71 14.65 7.94
N ILE A 221 -5.54 14.23 7.43
CA ILE A 221 -4.62 15.09 6.69
C ILE A 221 -5.32 15.69 5.48
N ALA A 222 -6.00 14.85 4.68
CA ALA A 222 -6.68 15.29 3.47
C ALA A 222 -7.79 16.32 3.77
N ASP A 223 -8.61 16.05 4.77
CA ASP A 223 -9.68 16.96 5.18
C ASP A 223 -9.14 18.29 5.70
N THR A 224 -8.06 18.25 6.50
CA THR A 224 -7.40 19.43 7.08
C THR A 224 -6.72 20.28 6.00
N VAL A 225 -5.83 19.70 5.20
CA VAL A 225 -5.02 20.43 4.21
C VAL A 225 -5.87 20.88 3.03
N GLY A 226 -6.80 20.03 2.58
CA GLY A 226 -7.70 20.36 1.49
C GLY A 226 -8.79 21.35 1.88
N ASN A 227 -8.95 21.69 3.16
CA ASN A 227 -10.15 22.37 3.65
C ASN A 227 -11.43 21.68 3.13
N GLY A 228 -11.42 20.33 3.23
CA GLY A 228 -12.42 19.41 2.73
C GLY A 228 -11.80 18.28 1.91
N TYR A 229 -12.24 17.06 2.19
CA TYR A 229 -11.72 15.81 1.62
C TYR A 229 -11.68 15.81 0.08
N ASP A 230 -12.79 16.13 -0.58
CA ASP A 230 -12.89 16.09 -2.05
C ASP A 230 -11.94 17.10 -2.73
N ASN A 231 -11.68 18.24 -2.07
CA ASN A 231 -10.72 19.22 -2.57
C ASN A 231 -9.29 18.69 -2.52
N PHE A 232 -8.94 17.94 -1.48
CA PHE A 232 -7.61 17.31 -1.39
C PHE A 232 -7.40 16.28 -2.50
N ILE A 233 -8.42 15.46 -2.81
CA ILE A 233 -8.35 14.50 -3.92
C ILE A 233 -8.10 15.22 -5.25
N ARG A 234 -8.74 16.38 -5.46
CA ARG A 234 -8.47 17.22 -6.63
C ARG A 234 -7.00 17.69 -6.64
N MET A 235 -6.47 18.15 -5.49
CA MET A 235 -5.07 18.58 -5.37
C MET A 235 -4.10 17.42 -5.68
N MET A 236 -4.38 16.19 -5.24
CA MET A 236 -3.56 15.01 -5.57
C MET A 236 -3.50 14.78 -7.09
N ASN A 237 -4.62 14.85 -7.78
CA ASN A 237 -4.67 14.65 -9.23
C ASN A 237 -4.01 15.82 -9.99
N GLU A 238 -4.21 17.06 -9.57
CA GLU A 238 -3.53 18.23 -10.12
C GLU A 238 -2.01 18.14 -9.94
N LYS A 239 -1.52 17.67 -8.77
CA LYS A 239 -0.09 17.44 -8.55
C LYS A 239 0.45 16.30 -9.43
N ALA A 240 -0.31 15.24 -9.67
CA ALA A 240 0.07 14.19 -10.60
C ALA A 240 0.23 14.72 -12.03
N GLU A 241 -0.71 15.56 -12.51
CA GLU A 241 -0.62 16.23 -13.82
C GLU A 241 0.60 17.16 -13.89
N GLU A 242 0.87 17.95 -12.82
CA GLU A 242 2.04 18.84 -12.72
C GLU A 242 3.37 18.07 -12.83
N LEU A 243 3.45 16.88 -12.22
CA LEU A 243 4.61 16.01 -12.30
C LEU A 243 4.74 15.25 -13.63
N GLY A 244 3.79 15.43 -14.56
CA GLY A 244 3.79 14.75 -15.85
C GLY A 244 3.28 13.32 -15.83
N CYS A 245 2.56 12.91 -14.79
CA CYS A 245 1.93 11.60 -14.71
C CYS A 245 0.82 11.47 -15.76
N THR A 246 0.78 10.35 -16.48
CA THR A 246 -0.17 10.11 -17.57
C THR A 246 -1.09 8.91 -17.34
N ASN A 247 -0.69 8.00 -16.45
CA ASN A 247 -1.39 6.76 -16.13
C ASN A 247 -1.72 6.65 -14.64
N THR A 248 -2.10 7.77 -14.02
CA THR A 248 -2.40 7.86 -12.58
C THR A 248 -3.71 8.57 -12.35
N HIS A 249 -4.51 8.06 -11.42
CA HIS A 249 -5.71 8.70 -10.93
C HIS A 249 -5.97 8.32 -9.47
N PHE A 250 -6.14 9.31 -8.62
CA PHE A 250 -6.42 9.15 -7.19
C PHE A 250 -7.89 9.41 -6.88
N THR A 251 -8.53 8.51 -6.13
CA THR A 251 -9.90 8.65 -5.61
C THR A 251 -9.93 8.78 -4.08
N ASN A 252 -8.82 8.51 -3.42
CA ASN A 252 -8.69 8.59 -1.97
C ASN A 252 -7.23 8.80 -1.54
N PRO A 253 -6.95 9.31 -0.31
CA PRO A 253 -5.60 9.64 0.15
C PRO A 253 -4.88 8.47 0.83
N HIS A 254 -5.54 7.32 1.05
CA HIS A 254 -5.03 6.21 1.85
C HIS A 254 -4.66 4.97 1.04
N GLY A 255 -5.18 4.83 -0.18
CA GLY A 255 -4.89 3.71 -1.06
C GLY A 255 -5.75 2.46 -0.82
N LEU A 256 -6.87 2.55 -0.09
CA LEU A 256 -7.87 1.48 -0.07
C LEU A 256 -8.46 1.32 -1.48
N HIS A 257 -8.78 0.08 -1.81
CA HIS A 257 -9.14 -0.28 -3.17
C HIS A 257 -10.39 0.45 -3.70
N ASP A 258 -10.24 1.01 -4.88
CA ASP A 258 -11.29 1.51 -5.77
C ASP A 258 -10.86 1.24 -7.21
N GLU A 259 -11.80 0.89 -8.10
CA GLU A 259 -11.50 0.52 -9.49
C GLU A 259 -10.92 1.68 -10.31
N GLU A 260 -11.18 2.93 -9.89
CA GLU A 260 -10.69 4.15 -10.54
C GLU A 260 -9.42 4.72 -9.85
N HIS A 261 -8.88 4.01 -8.83
CA HIS A 261 -7.69 4.40 -8.09
C HIS A 261 -6.49 3.60 -8.57
N TYR A 262 -5.69 4.16 -9.47
CA TYR A 262 -4.58 3.47 -10.11
C TYR A 262 -3.36 4.37 -10.31
N VAL A 263 -2.19 3.76 -10.46
CA VAL A 263 -0.92 4.39 -10.83
C VAL A 263 -0.18 3.52 -11.84
N SER A 264 0.78 4.09 -12.56
CA SER A 264 1.82 3.32 -13.23
C SER A 264 3.12 3.34 -12.41
N ALA A 265 4.04 2.40 -12.66
CA ALA A 265 5.33 2.38 -11.98
C ALA A 265 6.16 3.63 -12.33
N ARG A 266 6.09 4.11 -13.58
CA ARG A 266 6.71 5.37 -14.03
C ARG A 266 6.17 6.56 -13.25
N ASP A 267 4.85 6.73 -13.21
CA ASP A 267 4.24 7.86 -12.55
C ASP A 267 4.50 7.85 -11.04
N MET A 268 4.45 6.66 -10.42
CA MET A 268 4.77 6.53 -9.01
C MET A 268 6.24 6.86 -8.71
N ALA A 269 7.16 6.56 -9.64
CA ALA A 269 8.56 6.95 -9.49
C ALA A 269 8.75 8.48 -9.57
N LEU A 270 8.02 9.18 -10.45
CA LEU A 270 8.01 10.65 -10.51
C LEU A 270 7.48 11.27 -9.21
N ILE A 271 6.34 10.77 -8.72
CA ILE A 271 5.73 11.22 -7.45
C ILE A 271 6.70 10.98 -6.28
N ALA A 272 7.31 9.79 -6.23
CA ALA A 272 8.24 9.43 -5.18
C ALA A 272 9.50 10.30 -5.22
N ALA A 273 10.07 10.56 -6.40
CA ALA A 273 11.23 11.44 -6.55
C ALA A 273 10.91 12.86 -6.06
N ALA A 274 9.75 13.41 -6.40
CA ALA A 274 9.32 14.72 -5.92
C ALA A 274 9.17 14.75 -4.39
N ALA A 275 8.53 13.75 -3.79
CA ALA A 275 8.37 13.65 -2.34
C ALA A 275 9.73 13.58 -1.62
N PHE A 276 10.69 12.85 -2.18
CA PHE A 276 12.03 12.70 -1.59
C PHE A 276 12.88 13.96 -1.64
N GLN A 277 12.51 14.98 -2.43
CA GLN A 277 13.18 16.29 -2.37
C GLN A 277 12.93 17.01 -1.04
N HIS A 278 11.81 16.73 -0.34
CA HIS A 278 11.52 17.31 0.97
C HIS A 278 12.34 16.64 2.07
N GLU A 279 13.10 17.44 2.83
CA GLU A 279 13.96 16.94 3.92
C GLU A 279 13.13 16.22 4.99
N GLU A 280 11.97 16.77 5.32
CA GLU A 280 11.02 16.22 6.29
C GLU A 280 10.53 14.82 5.84
N PHE A 281 10.25 14.65 4.56
CA PHE A 281 9.84 13.36 4.02
C PHE A 281 10.96 12.32 4.14
N ARG A 282 12.20 12.69 3.80
CA ARG A 282 13.38 11.82 3.97
C ARG A 282 13.56 11.41 5.43
N LYS A 283 13.50 12.39 6.36
CA LYS A 283 13.61 12.16 7.80
C LYS A 283 12.55 11.16 8.28
N ILE A 284 11.28 11.39 7.92
CA ILE A 284 10.16 10.55 8.36
C ILE A 284 10.31 9.13 7.82
N THR A 285 10.53 8.96 6.52
CA THR A 285 10.58 7.62 5.89
C THR A 285 11.80 6.80 6.28
N ASN A 286 12.86 7.43 6.80
CA ASN A 286 14.05 6.77 7.35
C ASN A 286 13.97 6.54 8.87
N THR A 287 12.88 6.95 9.53
CA THR A 287 12.72 6.79 10.98
C THR A 287 12.23 5.37 11.30
N TYR A 288 12.91 4.71 12.26
CA TYR A 288 12.57 3.36 12.70
C TYR A 288 11.32 3.33 13.61
N GLU A 289 11.27 4.21 14.61
CA GLU A 289 10.19 4.26 15.60
C GLU A 289 9.79 5.71 15.86
N HIS A 290 8.49 5.95 15.97
CA HIS A 290 7.96 7.25 16.39
C HIS A 290 6.99 7.11 17.55
N ARG A 291 6.91 8.17 18.37
CA ARG A 291 6.05 8.26 19.54
C ARG A 291 5.20 9.52 19.46
N ILE A 292 3.89 9.34 19.34
CA ILE A 292 2.95 10.45 19.50
C ILE A 292 2.69 10.62 20.99
N PRO A 293 2.92 11.83 21.55
CA PRO A 293 2.65 12.11 22.95
C PRO A 293 1.14 12.03 23.26
N PRO A 294 0.74 12.08 24.56
CA PRO A 294 -0.66 12.22 24.94
C PRO A 294 -1.36 13.34 24.18
N THR A 295 -2.59 13.08 23.73
CA THR A 295 -3.40 14.06 22.99
C THR A 295 -4.40 14.77 23.91
N ASN A 296 -5.24 15.61 23.34
CA ASN A 296 -6.36 16.26 24.06
C ASN A 296 -7.41 15.28 24.62
N LEU A 297 -7.48 14.02 24.10
CA LEU A 297 -8.48 13.01 24.52
C LEU A 297 -7.84 11.74 25.11
N VAL A 298 -6.61 11.41 24.75
CA VAL A 298 -5.94 10.15 25.11
C VAL A 298 -4.67 10.47 25.90
N ASN A 299 -4.54 9.93 27.13
CA ASN A 299 -3.42 10.18 28.01
C ASN A 299 -2.21 9.26 27.79
N GLU A 300 -2.39 8.19 27.00
CA GLU A 300 -1.34 7.24 26.66
C GLU A 300 -0.60 7.66 25.40
N GLU A 301 0.73 7.43 25.39
CA GLU A 301 1.53 7.57 24.17
C GLU A 301 1.14 6.49 23.15
N ARG A 302 1.21 6.82 21.87
CA ARG A 302 1.18 5.85 20.78
C ARG A 302 2.56 5.64 20.24
N VAL A 303 3.02 4.38 20.23
CA VAL A 303 4.33 3.99 19.72
C VAL A 303 4.13 3.06 18.53
N PHE A 304 4.78 3.36 17.42
CA PHE A 304 4.72 2.53 16.22
C PHE A 304 6.04 2.54 15.47
N GLN A 305 6.27 1.49 14.71
CA GLN A 305 7.51 1.27 13.98
C GLN A 305 7.26 1.29 12.48
N GLN A 306 8.32 1.53 11.73
CA GLN A 306 8.35 1.48 10.28
C GLN A 306 8.04 0.07 9.77
N TYR A 307 7.22 -0.06 8.72
CA TYR A 307 6.92 -1.35 8.10
C TYR A 307 7.89 -1.76 6.99
N HIS A 308 8.75 -0.87 6.52
CA HIS A 308 9.69 -1.14 5.45
C HIS A 308 10.91 -1.93 5.95
N GLN A 309 10.91 -3.25 5.71
CA GLN A 309 11.86 -4.18 6.33
C GLN A 309 13.31 -4.01 5.87
N MET A 310 13.57 -3.39 4.70
CA MET A 310 14.96 -3.14 4.26
C MET A 310 15.71 -2.13 5.12
N LEU A 311 15.02 -1.43 6.02
CA LEU A 311 15.61 -0.47 6.98
C LEU A 311 16.03 -1.12 8.31
N TYR A 312 15.73 -2.42 8.54
CA TYR A 312 16.01 -3.09 9.81
C TYR A 312 17.32 -3.83 9.79
N ASP A 313 18.34 -3.29 10.42
CA ASP A 313 19.62 -3.98 10.61
C ASP A 313 19.43 -5.32 11.35
N GLY A 314 20.10 -6.35 10.88
CA GLY A 314 20.03 -7.69 11.43
C GLY A 314 18.87 -8.56 10.95
N THR A 315 18.09 -8.11 9.95
CA THR A 315 17.10 -8.93 9.21
C THR A 315 17.67 -9.42 7.88
N ASP A 316 17.12 -10.51 7.34
CA ASP A 316 17.52 -11.03 6.03
C ASP A 316 17.16 -10.08 4.87
N THR A 317 16.24 -9.15 5.11
CA THR A 317 15.78 -8.14 4.15
C THR A 317 16.56 -6.84 4.23
N PHE A 318 17.41 -6.64 5.25
CA PHE A 318 18.19 -5.43 5.41
C PHE A 318 19.04 -5.14 4.17
N TYR A 319 19.05 -3.88 3.74
CA TYR A 319 19.84 -3.43 2.61
C TYR A 319 20.40 -2.03 2.88
N GLU A 320 21.69 -1.95 3.16
CA GLU A 320 22.36 -0.71 3.58
C GLU A 320 22.07 0.51 2.69
N PRO A 321 22.02 0.40 1.34
CA PRO A 321 21.66 1.55 0.51
C PRO A 321 20.20 2.01 0.63
N CYS A 322 19.32 1.25 1.30
CA CYS A 322 17.93 1.68 1.49
C CYS A 322 17.85 2.77 2.57
N VAL A 323 17.38 3.96 2.19
CA VAL A 323 17.30 5.14 3.05
C VAL A 323 15.86 5.59 3.31
N GLY A 324 14.87 4.82 2.95
CA GLY A 324 13.46 5.13 3.16
C GLY A 324 12.53 4.41 2.21
N GLY A 325 11.24 4.64 2.36
CA GLY A 325 10.25 4.10 1.43
C GLY A 325 8.87 3.92 2.04
N LYS A 326 7.99 3.26 1.29
CA LYS A 326 6.61 2.95 1.70
C LYS A 326 6.15 1.61 1.14
N THR A 327 5.59 0.79 2.01
CA THR A 327 4.94 -0.48 1.65
C THR A 327 3.45 -0.27 1.38
N GLY A 328 2.86 -1.13 0.55
CA GLY A 328 1.43 -1.21 0.34
C GLY A 328 0.93 -2.64 0.16
N TYR A 329 -0.31 -2.89 0.57
CA TYR A 329 -0.98 -4.15 0.34
C TYR A 329 -2.50 -3.96 0.33
N THR A 330 -3.15 -4.54 -0.65
CA THR A 330 -4.58 -4.87 -0.67
C THR A 330 -4.73 -6.20 -1.41
N ASP A 331 -5.85 -6.89 -1.25
CA ASP A 331 -6.09 -8.15 -1.97
C ASP A 331 -6.02 -7.98 -3.50
N GLN A 332 -6.34 -6.81 -4.02
CA GLN A 332 -6.34 -6.50 -5.46
C GLN A 332 -4.98 -6.01 -5.97
N ALA A 333 -4.27 -5.23 -5.16
CA ALA A 333 -2.94 -4.71 -5.51
C ALA A 333 -1.84 -5.75 -5.26
N LEU A 334 -2.09 -6.76 -4.45
CA LEU A 334 -1.05 -7.57 -3.82
C LEU A 334 -0.06 -6.66 -3.08
N SER A 335 1.21 -7.03 -3.01
CA SER A 335 2.23 -6.18 -2.40
C SER A 335 2.76 -5.15 -3.40
N THR A 336 2.88 -3.92 -2.92
CA THR A 336 3.51 -2.81 -3.61
C THR A 336 4.61 -2.21 -2.73
N LEU A 337 5.68 -1.71 -3.34
CA LEU A 337 6.79 -1.13 -2.60
C LEU A 337 7.42 0.02 -3.37
N VAL A 338 7.64 1.13 -2.69
CA VAL A 338 8.55 2.18 -3.11
C VAL A 338 9.73 2.19 -2.16
N SER A 339 10.96 2.16 -2.67
CA SER A 339 12.18 2.27 -1.88
C SER A 339 13.08 3.37 -2.43
N TYR A 340 13.64 4.15 -1.54
CA TYR A 340 14.68 5.14 -1.84
C TYR A 340 16.02 4.52 -1.52
N LEU A 341 16.95 4.58 -2.48
CA LEU A 341 18.22 3.89 -2.44
C LEU A 341 19.34 4.90 -2.71
N ASP A 342 20.34 4.94 -1.83
CA ASP A 342 21.51 5.82 -1.95
C ASP A 342 22.78 5.03 -1.62
N ASN A 343 23.68 4.88 -2.59
CA ASN A 343 24.99 4.25 -2.39
C ASN A 343 26.13 5.28 -2.30
N GLY A 344 25.81 6.57 -2.14
CA GLY A 344 26.76 7.68 -2.14
C GLY A 344 27.16 8.18 -3.53
N GLU A 345 26.81 7.46 -4.61
CA GLU A 345 27.07 7.85 -6.01
C GLU A 345 25.76 8.12 -6.76
N LEU A 346 24.79 7.21 -6.67
CA LEU A 346 23.49 7.28 -7.31
C LEU A 346 22.38 7.32 -6.24
N GLN A 347 21.42 8.21 -6.44
CA GLN A 347 20.19 8.29 -5.65
C GLN A 347 19.02 7.80 -6.49
N LEU A 348 18.46 6.66 -6.12
CA LEU A 348 17.50 5.93 -6.93
C LEU A 348 16.16 5.81 -6.23
N VAL A 349 15.09 5.84 -7.00
CA VAL A 349 13.79 5.34 -6.60
C VAL A 349 13.52 4.01 -7.29
N SER A 350 13.12 3.01 -6.50
CA SER A 350 12.62 1.72 -6.96
C SER A 350 11.13 1.62 -6.70
N VAL A 351 10.35 1.22 -7.70
CA VAL A 351 8.92 0.92 -7.54
C VAL A 351 8.65 -0.49 -8.00
N ASN A 352 7.98 -1.28 -7.18
CA ASN A 352 7.43 -2.59 -7.50
C ASN A 352 5.92 -2.56 -7.32
N LEU A 353 5.18 -2.96 -8.34
CA LEU A 353 3.72 -3.06 -8.30
C LEU A 353 3.29 -4.51 -8.54
N LYS A 354 2.28 -4.94 -7.79
CA LYS A 354 1.56 -6.20 -7.94
C LYS A 354 2.48 -7.42 -7.89
N THR A 355 3.05 -7.67 -6.72
CA THR A 355 3.89 -8.84 -6.43
C THR A 355 3.47 -9.50 -5.13
N HIS A 356 3.85 -10.75 -4.91
CA HIS A 356 3.67 -11.39 -3.60
C HIS A 356 4.73 -10.91 -2.61
N GLY A 357 4.34 -10.74 -1.33
CA GLY A 357 5.17 -10.09 -0.30
C GLY A 357 6.55 -10.69 -0.11
N VAL A 358 6.71 -11.99 -0.35
CA VAL A 358 7.99 -12.70 -0.24
C VAL A 358 9.02 -12.26 -1.30
N HIS A 359 8.56 -11.72 -2.42
CA HIS A 359 9.42 -11.34 -3.54
C HIS A 359 9.74 -9.84 -3.58
N VAL A 360 8.94 -8.99 -2.93
CA VAL A 360 9.03 -7.53 -3.09
C VAL A 360 10.40 -6.95 -2.70
N TYR A 361 11.01 -7.45 -1.62
CA TYR A 361 12.33 -7.00 -1.18
C TYR A 361 13.48 -7.61 -1.99
N PRO A 362 13.49 -8.92 -2.30
CA PRO A 362 14.44 -9.49 -3.25
C PRO A 362 14.44 -8.82 -4.62
N ASP A 363 13.25 -8.56 -5.20
CA ASP A 363 13.13 -7.86 -6.47
C ASP A 363 13.76 -6.45 -6.42
N THR A 364 13.43 -5.67 -5.37
CA THR A 364 14.02 -4.34 -5.14
C THR A 364 15.55 -4.41 -5.08
N LYS A 365 16.10 -5.33 -4.29
CA LYS A 365 17.55 -5.50 -4.14
C LYS A 365 18.21 -5.90 -5.44
N ASN A 366 17.64 -6.87 -6.17
CA ASN A 366 18.20 -7.34 -7.45
C ASN A 366 18.24 -6.23 -8.50
N MET A 367 17.17 -5.43 -8.60
CA MET A 367 17.15 -4.26 -9.49
C MET A 367 18.17 -3.19 -9.08
N ALA A 368 18.30 -2.92 -7.77
CA ALA A 368 19.25 -1.94 -7.25
C ALA A 368 20.70 -2.34 -7.53
N GLU A 369 21.07 -3.58 -7.17
CA GLU A 369 22.41 -4.13 -7.44
C GLU A 369 22.73 -4.13 -8.94
N TYR A 370 21.76 -4.48 -9.78
CA TYR A 370 21.92 -4.39 -11.23
C TYR A 370 22.31 -2.97 -11.65
N VAL A 371 21.60 -1.94 -11.14
CA VAL A 371 21.89 -0.55 -11.51
C VAL A 371 23.24 -0.10 -10.95
N PHE A 372 23.51 -0.27 -9.66
CA PHE A 372 24.76 0.15 -9.03
C PHE A 372 26.00 -0.50 -9.68
N ASN A 373 25.88 -1.74 -10.13
CA ASN A 373 26.98 -2.46 -10.75
C ASN A 373 27.22 -2.12 -12.22
N ASN A 374 26.21 -1.62 -12.95
CA ASN A 374 26.28 -1.49 -14.40
C ASN A 374 26.23 -0.06 -14.94
N PHE A 375 25.84 0.94 -14.13
CA PHE A 375 25.65 2.32 -14.57
C PHE A 375 26.67 3.27 -13.91
N LYS A 376 26.82 4.45 -14.52
CA LYS A 376 27.69 5.53 -14.03
C LYS A 376 27.09 6.90 -14.32
N LYS A 377 27.42 7.89 -13.48
CA LYS A 377 27.18 9.30 -13.74
C LYS A 377 28.16 9.86 -14.77
N ILE A 378 27.67 10.74 -15.62
CA ILE A 378 28.48 11.64 -16.45
C ILE A 378 27.99 13.06 -16.18
N PRO A 379 28.75 13.92 -15.47
CA PRO A 379 28.41 15.31 -15.23
C PRO A 379 28.26 16.09 -16.54
N LEU A 380 27.33 17.02 -16.58
CA LEU A 380 27.10 17.91 -17.72
C LEU A 380 28.03 19.14 -17.61
N GLU A 381 29.15 19.12 -18.30
CA GLU A 381 30.03 20.27 -18.38
C GLU A 381 29.62 21.21 -19.54
N GLY A 382 30.00 22.50 -19.44
CA GLY A 382 29.60 23.50 -20.45
C GLY A 382 29.98 23.15 -21.90
N LYS A 383 31.03 22.34 -22.11
CA LYS A 383 31.44 21.82 -23.42
C LYS A 383 30.49 20.75 -23.99
N ASP A 384 29.75 20.08 -23.13
CA ASP A 384 28.83 18.99 -23.46
C ASP A 384 27.41 19.48 -23.71
N LEU A 385 27.14 20.77 -23.47
CA LEU A 385 25.85 21.35 -23.65
C LEU A 385 25.50 21.57 -25.13
N PRO A 386 24.29 21.26 -25.58
CA PRO A 386 23.83 21.52 -26.94
C PRO A 386 23.89 23.00 -27.31
N LYS A 387 24.02 23.28 -28.61
CA LYS A 387 23.95 24.66 -29.11
C LYS A 387 22.62 25.29 -28.71
N GLY A 388 22.67 26.47 -28.10
CA GLY A 388 21.47 27.18 -27.65
C GLY A 388 21.24 27.10 -26.15
N VAL A 389 21.84 26.16 -25.44
CA VAL A 389 21.80 26.12 -23.97
C VAL A 389 22.88 27.06 -23.43
N LYS A 390 22.52 27.89 -22.45
CA LYS A 390 23.43 28.79 -21.73
C LYS A 390 23.93 28.15 -20.45
N GLU A 391 23.03 27.63 -19.65
CA GLU A 391 23.25 27.07 -18.33
C GLU A 391 22.29 25.90 -18.10
N THR A 392 22.70 24.92 -17.31
CA THR A 392 21.89 23.85 -16.71
C THR A 392 21.74 24.11 -15.21
N GLU A 393 20.98 23.28 -14.54
CA GLU A 393 21.01 23.19 -13.09
C GLU A 393 22.44 22.91 -12.60
N GLU A 394 22.72 23.36 -11.38
CA GLU A 394 23.98 23.04 -10.70
C GLU A 394 24.06 21.52 -10.50
N ASP A 395 25.24 20.95 -10.73
CA ASP A 395 25.49 19.50 -10.62
C ASP A 395 24.63 18.58 -11.53
N ALA A 396 24.04 19.12 -12.61
CA ALA A 396 23.32 18.31 -13.59
C ALA A 396 24.20 17.23 -14.22
N TYR A 397 23.64 16.03 -14.41
CA TYR A 397 24.32 14.88 -14.97
C TYR A 397 23.37 13.95 -15.75
N ILE A 398 23.94 13.03 -16.50
CA ILE A 398 23.22 11.91 -17.09
C ILE A 398 23.68 10.59 -16.43
N VAL A 399 22.85 9.56 -16.47
CA VAL A 399 23.21 8.21 -16.01
C VAL A 399 23.09 7.24 -17.18
N VAL A 400 24.20 6.59 -17.51
CA VAL A 400 24.30 5.69 -18.65
C VAL A 400 25.01 4.39 -18.27
N PRO A 401 24.88 3.30 -19.07
CA PRO A 401 25.67 2.11 -18.87
C PRO A 401 27.16 2.43 -18.86
N LYS A 402 27.98 1.69 -18.08
CA LYS A 402 29.42 1.93 -17.91
C LYS A 402 30.22 1.94 -19.23
N ASN A 403 29.74 1.20 -20.25
CA ASN A 403 30.32 1.09 -21.59
C ASN A 403 29.83 2.18 -22.57
N VAL A 404 28.89 3.03 -22.19
CA VAL A 404 28.33 4.13 -22.99
C VAL A 404 29.05 5.43 -22.65
N GLY A 405 29.34 6.23 -23.65
CA GLY A 405 29.93 7.56 -23.50
C GLY A 405 28.95 8.67 -23.83
N PHE A 406 29.30 9.91 -23.46
CA PHE A 406 28.46 11.07 -23.71
C PHE A 406 28.17 11.28 -25.22
N GLN A 407 29.08 10.91 -26.09
CA GLN A 407 28.96 11.00 -27.55
C GLN A 407 27.87 10.08 -28.13
N ASP A 408 27.42 9.09 -27.35
CA ASP A 408 26.44 8.10 -27.80
C ASP A 408 24.99 8.52 -27.49
N VAL A 409 24.83 9.60 -26.71
CA VAL A 409 23.48 10.10 -26.30
C VAL A 409 22.98 11.19 -27.25
N LYS A 410 21.66 11.29 -27.37
CA LYS A 410 20.99 12.37 -28.13
C LYS A 410 20.40 13.36 -27.13
N ALA A 411 20.49 14.65 -27.50
CA ALA A 411 19.93 15.74 -26.70
C ALA A 411 18.76 16.40 -27.44
N GLU A 412 17.66 16.60 -26.73
CA GLU A 412 16.49 17.35 -27.20
C GLU A 412 16.18 18.49 -26.25
N ILE A 413 15.86 19.67 -26.80
CA ILE A 413 15.51 20.86 -26.02
C ILE A 413 14.05 21.21 -26.30
N VAL A 414 13.25 21.27 -25.24
CA VAL A 414 11.89 21.75 -25.28
C VAL A 414 11.83 23.08 -24.54
N PRO A 415 11.66 24.24 -25.22
CA PRO A 415 11.52 25.52 -24.53
C PRO A 415 10.15 25.59 -23.83
N GLU A 416 10.12 26.18 -22.64
CA GLU A 416 8.89 26.44 -21.87
C GLU A 416 7.92 27.34 -22.66
N ASP A 417 8.47 28.34 -23.36
CA ASP A 417 7.73 29.26 -24.23
C ASP A 417 8.34 29.37 -25.61
N LYS A 418 7.64 28.88 -26.63
CA LYS A 418 8.08 28.95 -28.03
C LYS A 418 8.19 30.39 -28.56
N SER A 419 7.57 31.37 -27.90
CA SER A 419 7.67 32.81 -28.29
C SER A 419 9.00 33.46 -27.89
N GLY A 420 9.79 32.78 -27.03
CA GLY A 420 11.08 33.28 -26.52
C GLY A 420 10.95 34.35 -25.44
N LYS A 421 9.78 34.55 -24.84
CA LYS A 421 9.60 35.43 -23.68
C LYS A 421 10.23 34.78 -22.44
N SER A 422 10.00 33.50 -22.21
CA SER A 422 10.76 32.71 -21.27
C SER A 422 12.05 32.20 -21.92
N LYS A 423 13.14 32.27 -21.19
CA LYS A 423 14.43 31.67 -21.60
C LYS A 423 14.63 30.30 -20.96
N LYS A 424 13.64 29.78 -20.25
CA LYS A 424 13.70 28.45 -19.64
C LYS A 424 13.29 27.38 -20.65
N GLY A 425 13.72 26.17 -20.39
CA GLY A 425 13.35 24.99 -21.16
C GLY A 425 13.83 23.72 -20.45
N THR A 426 13.39 22.59 -20.97
CA THR A 426 13.80 21.26 -20.51
C THR A 426 14.75 20.65 -21.54
N LEU A 427 15.90 20.17 -21.07
CA LEU A 427 16.88 19.42 -21.84
C LEU A 427 16.78 17.96 -21.48
N THR A 428 16.41 17.13 -22.44
CA THR A 428 16.31 15.67 -22.25
C THR A 428 17.43 14.99 -23.03
N TYR A 429 18.18 14.11 -22.36
CA TYR A 429 19.13 13.21 -22.99
C TYR A 429 18.54 11.81 -23.11
N THR A 430 18.68 11.20 -24.27
CA THR A 430 18.22 9.84 -24.56
C THR A 430 19.34 9.00 -25.15
N TYR A 431 19.35 7.71 -24.78
CA TYR A 431 20.16 6.68 -25.39
C TYR A 431 19.26 5.56 -25.91
N ASP A 432 19.32 5.29 -27.20
CA ASP A 432 18.46 4.32 -27.91
C ASP A 432 16.96 4.48 -27.62
N GLY A 433 16.50 5.73 -27.41
CA GLY A 433 15.12 6.08 -27.08
C GLY A 433 14.81 6.09 -25.57
N GLN A 434 15.69 5.56 -24.72
CA GLN A 434 15.54 5.57 -23.27
C GLN A 434 16.05 6.89 -22.69
N THR A 435 15.29 7.51 -21.80
CA THR A 435 15.71 8.71 -21.05
C THR A 435 16.87 8.36 -20.11
N VAL A 436 17.99 9.07 -20.26
CA VAL A 436 19.22 8.91 -19.46
C VAL A 436 19.57 10.17 -18.67
N GLY A 437 18.82 11.25 -18.86
CA GLY A 437 18.94 12.47 -18.07
C GLY A 437 17.98 13.54 -18.55
N VAL A 438 17.45 14.31 -17.58
CA VAL A 438 16.60 15.49 -17.79
C VAL A 438 17.17 16.61 -16.93
N SER A 439 17.20 17.81 -17.41
CA SER A 439 17.60 19.00 -16.64
C SER A 439 16.83 20.23 -17.09
N GLU A 440 16.48 21.10 -16.18
CA GLU A 440 16.06 22.43 -16.54
C GLU A 440 17.24 23.22 -17.10
N VAL A 441 16.97 24.04 -18.09
CA VAL A 441 18.02 24.82 -18.78
C VAL A 441 17.61 26.27 -19.01
N VAL A 442 18.62 27.15 -19.02
CA VAL A 442 18.48 28.51 -19.51
C VAL A 442 18.97 28.56 -20.97
N LEU A 443 18.12 29.04 -21.87
CA LEU A 443 18.37 29.11 -23.29
C LEU A 443 19.02 30.45 -23.69
N LYS A 444 19.91 30.41 -24.68
CA LYS A 444 20.48 31.60 -25.33
C LYS A 444 19.40 32.27 -26.19
N GLY A 445 19.41 33.61 -26.29
CA GLY A 445 18.52 34.32 -27.19
C GLY A 445 18.65 33.90 -28.68
N SER A 446 19.83 33.42 -29.07
CA SER A 446 20.10 32.89 -30.44
C SER A 446 19.35 31.57 -30.72
N TYR A 447 18.94 30.79 -29.70
CA TYR A 447 18.15 29.58 -29.89
C TYR A 447 16.83 29.85 -30.59
N PHE A 448 16.12 30.92 -30.19
CA PHE A 448 14.83 31.33 -30.78
C PHE A 448 14.98 31.92 -32.16
N GLN A 449 16.12 32.56 -32.48
CA GLN A 449 16.40 33.13 -33.80
C GLN A 449 16.63 32.05 -34.86
N ILE A 450 17.30 30.94 -34.48
CA ILE A 450 17.56 29.83 -35.40
C ILE A 450 16.28 29.09 -35.74
N ASN A 451 15.44 28.83 -34.74
CA ASN A 451 14.19 28.10 -34.93
C ASN A 451 13.09 28.91 -35.60
N THR A 452 13.10 30.24 -35.51
CA THR A 452 12.21 31.12 -36.27
C THR A 452 12.67 31.33 -37.72
N ALA A 453 13.97 31.18 -38.01
CA ALA A 453 14.51 31.26 -39.39
C ALA A 453 14.24 29.97 -40.21
N GLY A 454 14.13 28.80 -39.51
CA GLY A 454 13.78 27.53 -40.17
C GLY A 454 12.32 27.40 -40.60
N THR A 455 11.44 28.30 -40.14
CA THR A 455 10.01 28.31 -40.54
C THR A 455 9.69 29.22 -41.74
N LYS A 456 10.72 29.86 -42.31
CA LYS A 456 10.57 30.59 -43.61
C LYS A 456 11.36 29.88 -44.68
N THR A 457 10.73 29.05 -45.41
CA THR A 457 11.04 28.43 -46.71
C THR A 457 11.05 26.90 -46.69
N GLU A 458 9.88 26.35 -46.71
CA GLU A 458 9.55 25.22 -47.57
C GLU A 458 8.08 25.33 -47.94
N LYS A 459 7.76 26.20 -48.88
CA LYS A 459 6.67 25.93 -49.80
C LYS A 459 7.20 24.85 -50.72
N SER A 460 7.12 23.60 -50.34
CA SER A 460 7.18 22.53 -51.29
C SER A 460 5.87 22.51 -52.04
N GLU A 461 5.97 22.81 -53.33
CA GLU A 461 4.98 22.35 -54.30
C GLU A 461 4.94 20.83 -54.21
N THR A 462 3.98 20.34 -53.42
CA THR A 462 3.61 18.94 -53.43
C THR A 462 2.65 18.75 -54.58
N ASP A 463 3.19 18.27 -55.70
CA ASP A 463 2.43 17.49 -56.66
C ASP A 463 1.54 16.50 -55.92
N GLN A 464 0.25 16.74 -55.94
CA GLN A 464 -0.76 15.77 -55.52
C GLN A 464 -0.76 14.62 -56.53
N LYS A 465 0.14 13.64 -56.33
CA LYS A 465 -0.09 12.31 -56.82
C LYS A 465 -1.06 11.63 -55.84
N GLU A 466 -2.33 11.57 -56.26
CA GLU A 466 -3.33 10.67 -55.65
C GLU A 466 -2.74 9.28 -55.50
N GLN A 467 -2.34 8.90 -54.28
CA GLN A 467 -2.12 7.50 -53.94
C GLN A 467 -3.49 6.83 -53.84
N LYS A 468 -3.84 6.07 -54.87
CA LYS A 468 -4.99 5.14 -54.82
C LYS A 468 -4.80 4.21 -53.61
N PRO A 469 -5.82 4.07 -52.75
CA PRO A 469 -5.73 3.15 -51.61
C PRO A 469 -5.51 1.71 -52.07
N LEU A 470 -4.56 1.05 -51.48
CA LEU A 470 -4.01 -0.28 -51.85
C LEU A 470 -5.02 -1.44 -51.64
N PHE A 471 -6.14 -1.19 -50.98
CA PHE A 471 -7.22 -2.19 -50.80
C PHE A 471 -8.60 -1.54 -50.86
N THR A 472 -9.34 -1.81 -51.92
CA THR A 472 -10.78 -1.57 -51.99
C THR A 472 -11.51 -2.77 -51.38
N VAL A 473 -11.98 -2.64 -50.16
CA VAL A 473 -12.84 -3.63 -49.50
C VAL A 473 -14.20 -3.63 -50.18
N SER A 474 -14.65 -4.75 -50.72
CA SER A 474 -15.92 -4.88 -51.42
C SER A 474 -17.10 -4.46 -50.53
N PRO A 475 -18.19 -3.92 -51.10
CA PRO A 475 -19.37 -3.51 -50.33
C PRO A 475 -19.96 -4.57 -49.44
N LYS A 476 -19.89 -5.85 -49.88
CA LYS A 476 -20.34 -7.01 -49.07
C LYS A 476 -19.51 -7.23 -47.83
N VAL A 477 -18.19 -7.04 -47.88
CA VAL A 477 -17.28 -7.17 -46.73
C VAL A 477 -17.50 -6.02 -45.74
N LYS A 478 -17.73 -4.78 -46.22
CA LYS A 478 -18.07 -3.64 -45.34
C LYS A 478 -19.38 -3.89 -44.58
N MET A 479 -20.38 -4.50 -45.26
CA MET A 479 -21.66 -4.84 -44.64
C MET A 479 -21.49 -5.92 -43.56
N ILE A 480 -20.68 -6.96 -43.81
CA ILE A 480 -20.39 -8.01 -42.83
C ILE A 480 -19.65 -7.45 -41.61
N ILE A 481 -18.64 -6.59 -41.83
CA ILE A 481 -17.93 -5.92 -40.73
C ILE A 481 -18.90 -5.08 -39.92
N GLY A 482 -19.80 -4.32 -40.55
CA GLY A 482 -20.82 -3.52 -39.87
C GLY A 482 -21.77 -4.37 -39.00
N ILE A 483 -22.17 -5.53 -39.47
CA ILE A 483 -23.00 -6.46 -38.69
C ILE A 483 -22.23 -7.04 -37.50
N VAL A 484 -20.98 -7.45 -37.70
CA VAL A 484 -20.12 -7.99 -36.61
C VAL A 484 -19.89 -6.94 -35.52
N VAL A 485 -19.56 -5.70 -35.91
CA VAL A 485 -19.39 -4.59 -34.97
C VAL A 485 -20.67 -4.30 -34.19
N SER A 486 -21.83 -4.31 -34.88
CA SER A 486 -23.13 -4.09 -34.22
C SER A 486 -23.47 -5.19 -33.21
N VAL A 487 -23.13 -6.45 -33.51
CA VAL A 487 -23.34 -7.59 -32.59
C VAL A 487 -22.42 -7.45 -31.35
N ILE A 488 -21.17 -7.05 -31.55
CA ILE A 488 -20.22 -6.83 -30.44
C ILE A 488 -20.72 -5.71 -29.53
N ILE A 489 -21.17 -4.59 -30.10
CA ILE A 489 -21.75 -3.47 -29.33
C ILE A 489 -22.99 -3.93 -28.54
N ALA A 490 -23.89 -4.70 -29.18
CA ALA A 490 -25.09 -5.22 -28.51
C ALA A 490 -24.74 -6.15 -27.34
N MET A 491 -23.75 -7.04 -27.52
CA MET A 491 -23.26 -7.92 -26.45
C MET A 491 -22.62 -7.10 -25.31
N GLY A 492 -21.85 -6.06 -25.62
CA GLY A 492 -21.29 -5.13 -24.64
C GLY A 492 -22.36 -4.44 -23.80
N LEU A 493 -23.43 -3.94 -24.46
CA LEU A 493 -24.56 -3.29 -23.76
C LEU A 493 -25.32 -4.28 -22.85
N ILE A 494 -25.52 -5.51 -23.30
CA ILE A 494 -26.14 -6.57 -22.47
C ILE A 494 -25.27 -6.89 -21.27
N PHE A 495 -23.96 -7.03 -21.46
CA PHE A 495 -23.00 -7.25 -20.38
C PHE A 495 -23.02 -6.11 -19.37
N CYS A 496 -22.94 -4.86 -19.80
CA CYS A 496 -23.06 -3.67 -18.96
C CYS A 496 -24.38 -3.65 -18.16
N ALA A 497 -25.50 -3.98 -18.80
CA ALA A 497 -26.80 -4.07 -18.11
C ALA A 497 -26.84 -5.17 -17.05
N LEU A 498 -26.20 -6.31 -17.29
CA LEU A 498 -26.09 -7.40 -16.32
C LEU A 498 -25.21 -7.03 -15.14
N VAL A 499 -24.06 -6.39 -15.39
CA VAL A 499 -23.16 -5.85 -14.34
C VAL A 499 -23.88 -4.79 -13.52
N TYR A 500 -24.57 -3.85 -14.16
CA TYR A 500 -25.36 -2.83 -13.48
C TYR A 500 -26.45 -3.44 -12.57
N ARG A 501 -27.20 -4.44 -13.07
CA ARG A 501 -28.19 -5.16 -12.26
C ARG A 501 -27.55 -5.91 -11.07
N LYS A 502 -26.36 -6.50 -11.27
CA LYS A 502 -25.60 -7.17 -10.19
C LYS A 502 -25.14 -6.16 -9.14
N ARG A 503 -24.63 -4.97 -9.55
CA ARG A 503 -24.25 -3.85 -8.65
C ARG A 503 -25.45 -3.34 -7.85
N GLN A 504 -26.62 -3.12 -8.48
CA GLN A 504 -27.86 -2.70 -7.80
C GLN A 504 -28.34 -3.71 -6.74
N ARG A 505 -28.28 -5.01 -7.06
CA ARG A 505 -28.64 -6.07 -6.10
C ARG A 505 -27.68 -6.10 -4.91
N ARG A 506 -26.37 -5.90 -5.13
CA ARG A 506 -25.37 -5.80 -4.03
C ARG A 506 -25.62 -4.56 -3.17
N ARG A 507 -25.90 -3.39 -3.78
CA ARG A 507 -26.23 -2.15 -3.05
C ARG A 507 -27.49 -2.31 -2.19
N GLN A 508 -28.53 -2.93 -2.71
CA GLN A 508 -29.76 -3.21 -1.93
C GLN A 508 -29.49 -4.17 -0.75
N ARG A 509 -28.67 -5.21 -0.95
CA ARG A 509 -28.29 -6.14 0.15
C ARG A 509 -27.54 -5.39 1.26
N ARG A 510 -26.55 -4.54 0.92
CA ARG A 510 -25.82 -3.71 1.90
C ARG A 510 -26.75 -2.77 2.67
N LEU A 511 -27.68 -2.09 2.00
CA LEU A 511 -28.68 -1.23 2.65
C LEU A 511 -29.59 -2.00 3.61
N MET A 512 -30.04 -3.19 3.24
CA MET A 512 -30.85 -4.06 4.10
C MET A 512 -30.06 -4.54 5.33
N GLU A 513 -28.77 -4.83 5.16
CA GLU A 513 -27.89 -5.25 6.24
C GLU A 513 -27.60 -4.10 7.21
N GLN A 514 -27.36 -2.88 6.72
CA GLN A 514 -27.25 -1.68 7.55
C GLN A 514 -28.53 -1.40 8.35
N ARG A 515 -29.72 -1.54 7.71
CA ARG A 515 -31.01 -1.41 8.42
C ARG A 515 -31.15 -2.45 9.53
N ARG A 516 -30.76 -3.72 9.29
CA ARG A 516 -30.76 -4.77 10.32
C ARG A 516 -29.79 -4.48 11.46
N ARG A 517 -28.58 -3.94 11.15
CA ARG A 517 -27.59 -3.53 12.18
C ARG A 517 -28.13 -2.37 13.04
N ARG A 518 -28.76 -1.33 12.44
CA ARG A 518 -29.42 -0.24 13.18
C ARG A 518 -30.51 -0.75 14.10
N GLN A 519 -31.39 -1.61 13.63
CA GLN A 519 -32.45 -2.22 14.46
C GLN A 519 -31.88 -3.06 15.61
N ARG A 520 -30.78 -3.75 15.43
CA ARG A 520 -30.10 -4.48 16.53
C ARG A 520 -29.49 -3.53 17.56
N LYS A 521 -28.82 -2.45 17.13
CA LYS A 521 -28.29 -1.40 18.04
C LYS A 521 -29.42 -0.72 18.85
N GLU A 522 -30.54 -0.36 18.21
CA GLU A 522 -31.70 0.21 18.90
C GLU A 522 -32.32 -0.75 19.93
N LYS A 523 -32.39 -2.05 19.59
CA LYS A 523 -32.87 -3.05 20.57
C LYS A 523 -31.91 -3.17 21.76
N GLN A 524 -30.62 -3.15 21.54
CA GLN A 524 -29.62 -3.19 22.62
C GLN A 524 -29.69 -1.94 23.51
N MET A 525 -29.81 -0.75 22.92
CA MET A 525 -29.98 0.50 23.68
C MET A 525 -31.26 0.49 24.53
N ARG A 526 -32.39 0.03 23.98
CA ARG A 526 -33.64 -0.09 24.77
C ARG A 526 -33.48 -1.07 25.94
N GLN A 527 -32.77 -2.18 25.74
CA GLN A 527 -32.49 -3.15 26.80
C GLN A 527 -31.57 -2.57 27.88
N SER A 528 -30.52 -1.84 27.52
CA SER A 528 -29.64 -1.18 28.48
C SER A 528 -30.37 -0.10 29.29
N GLN A 529 -31.24 0.71 28.66
CA GLN A 529 -32.05 1.72 29.35
C GLN A 529 -33.04 1.08 30.36
N VAL A 530 -33.64 -0.06 30.00
CA VAL A 530 -34.51 -0.80 30.92
C VAL A 530 -33.72 -1.34 32.11
N GLN A 531 -32.50 -1.85 31.87
CA GLN A 531 -31.62 -2.34 32.93
C GLN A 531 -31.17 -1.22 33.86
N THR A 532 -30.82 -0.06 33.32
CA THR A 532 -30.43 1.13 34.11
C THR A 532 -31.60 1.61 34.99
N ARG A 533 -32.84 1.67 34.47
CA ARG A 533 -34.03 2.02 35.25
C ARG A 533 -34.31 1.01 36.36
N ARG A 534 -34.14 -0.29 36.12
CA ARG A 534 -34.26 -1.34 37.14
C ARG A 534 -33.24 -1.18 38.25
N ASN A 535 -31.98 -0.90 37.90
CA ASN A 535 -30.92 -0.69 38.88
C ASN A 535 -31.18 0.56 39.73
N GLN A 536 -31.68 1.65 39.15
CA GLN A 536 -32.06 2.87 39.88
C GLN A 536 -33.24 2.61 40.84
N GLN A 537 -34.23 1.82 40.42
CA GLN A 537 -35.35 1.45 41.31
C GLN A 537 -34.89 0.56 42.47
N TYR A 538 -33.98 -0.38 42.19
CA TYR A 538 -33.40 -1.23 43.24
C TYR A 538 -32.59 -0.42 44.26
N GLN A 539 -31.82 0.54 43.84
CA GLN A 539 -31.04 1.43 44.73
C GLN A 539 -32.00 2.29 45.60
N LYS A 540 -33.07 2.88 45.03
CA LYS A 540 -34.07 3.62 45.78
C LYS A 540 -34.79 2.76 46.82
N GLN A 541 -35.13 1.50 46.49
CA GLN A 541 -35.72 0.56 47.46
C GLN A 541 -34.75 0.20 48.58
N LYS A 542 -33.48 0.01 48.27
CA LYS A 542 -32.44 -0.30 49.26
C LYS A 542 -32.24 0.88 50.22
N GLU A 543 -32.16 2.11 49.72
CA GLU A 543 -32.07 3.31 50.55
C GLU A 543 -33.29 3.48 51.48
N HIS A 544 -34.49 3.17 50.98
CA HIS A 544 -35.71 3.24 51.80
C HIS A 544 -35.72 2.18 52.93
N THR A 545 -35.19 0.98 52.64
CA THR A 545 -35.05 -0.12 53.60
C THR A 545 -34.01 0.21 54.67
N ASP A 546 -32.85 0.77 54.23
CA ASP A 546 -31.79 1.16 55.16
C ASP A 546 -32.19 2.35 56.08
N LYS A 547 -32.98 3.32 55.58
CA LYS A 547 -33.59 4.35 56.41
C LYS A 547 -34.51 3.75 57.46
N ARG A 548 -35.43 2.85 57.05
CA ARG A 548 -36.37 2.18 57.96
C ARG A 548 -35.66 1.35 59.06
N ASN A 549 -34.56 0.72 58.74
CA ASN A 549 -33.75 -0.03 59.70
C ASN A 549 -32.93 0.87 60.66
N LYS A 550 -32.60 2.13 60.26
CA LYS A 550 -31.98 3.12 61.15
C LYS A 550 -32.97 3.64 62.19
N ASP A 551 -34.23 3.85 61.84
CA ASP A 551 -35.28 4.36 62.74
C ASP A 551 -35.69 3.34 63.80
N TYR A 552 -35.42 2.04 63.63
CA TYR A 552 -35.71 0.99 64.62
C TYR A 552 -34.56 0.68 65.60
N ARG A 553 -33.42 1.41 65.55
CA ARG A 553 -32.39 1.27 66.58
C ARG A 553 -32.73 2.14 67.80
N LEU A 554 -33.45 1.54 68.77
CA LEU A 554 -33.64 2.10 70.08
C LEU A 554 -32.31 2.38 70.79
N PRO A 555 -32.18 3.50 71.53
CA PRO A 555 -30.97 3.79 72.32
C PRO A 555 -30.85 2.74 73.43
N ARG A 556 -29.72 2.07 73.47
CA ARG A 556 -29.33 1.24 74.64
C ARG A 556 -29.05 2.19 75.81
N ARG A 557 -29.79 2.03 76.93
CA ARG A 557 -29.48 2.58 78.23
C ARG A 557 -28.32 1.89 78.87
#